data_e0a1e5060144ee95845fe2347b66097c
#
_entry.id   e0a1e5060144ee95845fe2347b66097c
#
_cell.length_a   1.000
_cell.length_b   1.000
_cell.length_c   1.000
_cell.angle_alpha   90.00
_cell.angle_beta   90.00
_cell.angle_gamma   90.00
#
_symmetry.space_group_name_H-M   'P 1'
#
loop_
_entity.id
_entity.type
_entity.pdbx_description
1 polymer ?
#
loop_
_entity_poly.entity_id
_entity_poly.type
_entity_poly.pdbx_seq_one_letter_code
_entity_poly.pdbx_strand_id
1 'polypeptide(L)'
;LHEGINLIKLPGLNLFETFSFKDRTEKFKKKKNKNIDDYYEFFSALIGGFPELRTFGNRANKYLKEKYNYDIVIDNQSISYGMLEIQKRLPFIEIIHHPITFDLKFELASSKKIKYKISRYLWYSFLKMQIRVAPQIKNIITPSQSSKNGIIKELNCKNSNITVINNGLDTQEFCPVPNSARNKNRLITTASADVPLKGLDYSLKAVKLLKEENPEIHLIVIGDYKKG
;
A
#
# COMPACT_ATOMS: atom_id res chain seq x y z
N LEU A 1 0.18 7.04 21.30
CA LEU A 1 -0.60 5.78 21.26
C LEU A 1 -1.70 5.89 22.30
N HIS A 2 -2.92 5.46 21.96
CA HIS A 2 -4.00 5.38 22.93
C HIS A 2 -3.66 4.39 24.07
N GLU A 3 -4.21 4.62 25.27
CA GLU A 3 -4.09 3.69 26.39
C GLU A 3 -4.53 2.28 25.96
N GLY A 4 -3.78 1.26 26.38
CA GLY A 4 -4.05 -0.15 26.02
C GLY A 4 -3.44 -0.64 24.72
N ILE A 5 -2.75 0.21 23.94
CA ILE A 5 -2.05 -0.21 22.71
C ILE A 5 -0.56 -0.44 22.97
N ASN A 6 -0.09 -1.67 22.73
CA ASN A 6 1.32 -2.02 22.78
C ASN A 6 1.94 -2.00 21.39
N LEU A 7 2.89 -1.09 21.16
CA LEU A 7 3.63 -1.06 19.90
C LEU A 7 4.85 -1.99 19.95
N ILE A 8 4.83 -3.02 19.10
CA ILE A 8 5.94 -3.96 18.94
C ILE A 8 6.62 -3.69 17.62
N LYS A 9 7.88 -3.27 17.67
CA LYS A 9 8.69 -3.06 16.47
C LYS A 9 9.39 -4.35 16.07
N LEU A 10 9.19 -4.77 14.82
CA LEU A 10 9.87 -5.92 14.20
C LEU A 10 10.83 -5.40 13.12
N PRO A 11 12.00 -4.87 13.50
CA PRO A 11 12.87 -4.12 12.60
C PRO A 11 13.48 -5.02 11.52
N GLY A 12 13.41 -4.54 10.26
CA GLY A 12 14.22 -4.98 9.14
C GLY A 12 15.44 -4.07 8.95
N LEU A 13 16.02 -4.06 7.75
CA LEU A 13 17.10 -3.14 7.38
C LEU A 13 16.57 -1.73 7.03
N ASN A 14 15.29 -1.58 6.74
CA ASN A 14 14.67 -0.32 6.32
C ASN A 14 15.39 0.34 5.13
N LEU A 15 15.70 -0.45 4.10
CA LEU A 15 16.52 0.01 2.97
C LEU A 15 15.76 0.87 1.98
N PHE A 16 14.41 0.81 1.97
CA PHE A 16 13.59 1.62 1.08
C PHE A 16 13.61 3.12 1.46
N GLU A 17 13.88 3.45 2.72
CA GLU A 17 14.06 4.83 3.19
C GLU A 17 15.41 5.44 2.77
N THR A 18 16.31 4.62 2.23
CA THR A 18 17.65 5.04 1.81
C THR A 18 17.80 4.91 0.30
N PHE A 19 18.06 6.03 -0.38
CA PHE A 19 18.12 6.07 -1.84
C PHE A 19 19.51 5.77 -2.39
N SER A 20 20.58 6.03 -1.61
CA SER A 20 21.93 5.83 -2.09
C SER A 20 22.41 4.40 -1.87
N PHE A 21 23.17 3.87 -2.84
CA PHE A 21 23.83 2.56 -2.74
C PHE A 21 24.77 2.51 -1.52
N LYS A 22 25.48 3.60 -1.25
CA LYS A 22 26.42 3.73 -0.13
C LYS A 22 25.68 3.54 1.20
N ASP A 23 24.58 4.26 1.41
CA ASP A 23 23.82 4.21 2.66
C ASP A 23 23.20 2.83 2.89
N ARG A 24 22.68 2.18 1.84
CA ARG A 24 22.16 0.81 1.90
C ARG A 24 23.26 -0.17 2.34
N THR A 25 24.46 -0.05 1.75
CA THR A 25 25.61 -0.89 2.07
C THR A 25 26.08 -0.66 3.50
N GLU A 26 26.12 0.59 3.97
CA GLU A 26 26.45 0.92 5.34
C GLU A 26 25.45 0.37 6.35
N LYS A 27 24.15 0.55 6.12
CA LYS A 27 23.10 -0.05 6.97
C LYS A 27 23.26 -1.57 7.05
N PHE A 28 23.49 -2.23 5.93
CA PHE A 28 23.70 -3.67 5.89
C PHE A 28 24.97 -4.07 6.67
N LYS A 29 26.09 -3.37 6.49
CA LYS A 29 27.36 -3.66 7.20
C LYS A 29 27.24 -3.45 8.70
N LYS A 30 26.56 -2.40 9.16
CA LYS A 30 26.39 -2.05 10.59
C LYS A 30 25.62 -3.10 11.39
N LYS A 31 24.72 -3.85 10.76
CA LYS A 31 23.99 -4.93 11.46
C LYS A 31 24.94 -6.09 11.75
N LYS A 32 25.22 -6.37 13.05
CA LYS A 32 26.17 -7.41 13.47
C LYS A 32 25.64 -8.83 13.20
N ASN A 33 24.45 -9.14 13.69
CA ASN A 33 23.85 -10.47 13.56
C ASN A 33 22.86 -10.50 12.40
N LYS A 34 23.35 -10.83 11.21
CA LYS A 34 22.55 -10.92 9.99
C LYS A 34 21.88 -12.29 9.87
N ASN A 35 20.61 -12.29 9.53
CA ASN A 35 19.87 -13.49 9.19
C ASN A 35 19.57 -13.55 7.67
N ILE A 36 18.93 -14.61 7.22
CA ILE A 36 18.61 -14.81 5.79
C ILE A 36 17.70 -13.71 5.23
N ASP A 37 16.78 -13.16 6.03
CA ASP A 37 15.91 -12.06 5.62
C ASP A 37 16.71 -10.78 5.35
N ASP A 38 17.78 -10.52 6.14
CA ASP A 38 18.62 -9.34 5.93
C ASP A 38 19.40 -9.42 4.61
N TYR A 39 19.90 -10.58 4.25
CA TYR A 39 20.52 -10.80 2.94
C TYR A 39 19.51 -10.66 1.82
N TYR A 40 18.31 -11.21 1.98
CA TYR A 40 17.24 -11.07 1.00
C TYR A 40 16.82 -9.61 0.82
N GLU A 41 16.65 -8.84 1.91
CA GLU A 41 16.36 -7.41 1.87
C GLU A 41 17.47 -6.65 1.12
N PHE A 42 18.72 -6.90 1.46
CA PHE A 42 19.84 -6.20 0.86
C PHE A 42 19.95 -6.45 -0.65
N PHE A 43 20.01 -7.70 -1.08
CA PHE A 43 20.14 -8.02 -2.49
C PHE A 43 18.92 -7.63 -3.31
N SER A 44 17.72 -7.80 -2.76
CA SER A 44 16.50 -7.36 -3.41
C SER A 44 16.47 -5.84 -3.60
N ALA A 45 16.86 -5.08 -2.58
CA ALA A 45 16.91 -3.61 -2.67
C ALA A 45 17.98 -3.11 -3.66
N LEU A 46 19.10 -3.84 -3.84
CA LEU A 46 20.13 -3.48 -4.82
C LEU A 46 19.62 -3.53 -6.26
N ILE A 47 18.75 -4.48 -6.57
CA ILE A 47 18.14 -4.61 -7.91
C ILE A 47 16.85 -3.80 -8.05
N GLY A 48 16.47 -3.01 -7.04
CA GLY A 48 15.29 -2.14 -7.06
C GLY A 48 13.98 -2.83 -6.66
N GLY A 49 14.03 -3.99 -6.02
CA GLY A 49 12.87 -4.69 -5.46
C GLY A 49 12.41 -4.12 -4.11
N PHE A 50 11.19 -4.48 -3.69
CA PHE A 50 10.61 -4.13 -2.40
C PHE A 50 10.37 -5.42 -1.59
N PRO A 51 11.35 -5.85 -0.77
CA PRO A 51 11.34 -7.12 -0.05
C PRO A 51 10.58 -7.10 1.28
N GLU A 52 10.27 -5.93 1.82
CA GLU A 52 9.83 -5.71 3.21
C GLU A 52 8.57 -6.50 3.56
N LEU A 53 7.60 -6.61 2.65
CA LEU A 53 6.37 -7.36 2.91
C LEU A 53 6.65 -8.84 3.23
N ARG A 54 7.58 -9.45 2.49
CA ARG A 54 7.97 -10.85 2.72
C ARG A 54 8.70 -11.03 4.04
N THR A 55 9.70 -10.20 4.28
CA THR A 55 10.57 -10.32 5.45
C THR A 55 9.86 -9.86 6.73
N PHE A 56 8.95 -8.89 6.63
CA PHE A 56 8.05 -8.55 7.73
C PHE A 56 7.21 -9.76 8.14
N GLY A 57 6.57 -10.44 7.18
CA GLY A 57 5.79 -11.62 7.49
C GLY A 57 6.58 -12.74 8.15
N ASN A 58 7.84 -12.95 7.74
CA ASN A 58 8.73 -13.91 8.39
C ASN A 58 9.02 -13.52 9.84
N ARG A 59 9.32 -12.23 10.09
CA ARG A 59 9.57 -11.70 11.45
C ARG A 59 8.31 -11.77 12.33
N ALA A 60 7.15 -11.41 11.79
CA ALA A 60 5.88 -11.50 12.49
C ALA A 60 5.54 -12.96 12.86
N ASN A 61 5.72 -13.87 11.92
CA ASN A 61 5.52 -15.29 12.17
C ASN A 61 6.46 -15.83 13.25
N LYS A 62 7.74 -15.43 13.24
CA LYS A 62 8.72 -15.83 14.28
C LYS A 62 8.29 -15.27 15.64
N TYR A 63 7.97 -13.98 15.71
CA TYR A 63 7.52 -13.34 16.94
C TYR A 63 6.29 -14.03 17.54
N LEU A 64 5.26 -14.29 16.72
CA LEU A 64 4.02 -14.92 17.14
C LEU A 64 4.18 -16.43 17.46
N LYS A 65 5.26 -17.08 17.05
CA LYS A 65 5.61 -18.43 17.54
C LYS A 65 6.08 -18.43 18.99
N GLU A 66 6.74 -17.36 19.40
CA GLU A 66 7.31 -17.22 20.75
C GLU A 66 6.31 -16.60 21.73
N LYS A 67 5.27 -15.93 21.25
CA LYS A 67 4.23 -15.21 22.03
C LYS A 67 2.84 -15.71 21.64
N TYR A 68 2.22 -16.55 22.48
CA TYR A 68 0.93 -17.22 22.17
C TYR A 68 -0.34 -16.52 22.66
N ASN A 69 -0.23 -15.35 23.29
CA ASN A 69 -1.33 -14.71 24.03
C ASN A 69 -2.19 -13.78 23.15
N TYR A 70 -2.46 -14.18 21.91
CA TYR A 70 -3.32 -13.41 21.02
C TYR A 70 -4.51 -14.26 20.59
N ASP A 71 -5.72 -13.70 20.70
CA ASP A 71 -6.96 -14.36 20.30
C ASP A 71 -7.14 -14.35 18.79
N ILE A 72 -6.65 -13.31 18.12
CA ILE A 72 -6.76 -13.11 16.68
C ILE A 72 -5.58 -12.29 16.15
N VAL A 73 -5.20 -12.55 14.93
CA VAL A 73 -4.22 -11.75 14.18
C VAL A 73 -4.91 -11.11 12.98
N ILE A 74 -4.74 -9.81 12.85
CA ILE A 74 -5.22 -9.05 11.69
C ILE A 74 -4.00 -8.47 10.97
N ASP A 75 -3.79 -8.90 9.71
CA ASP A 75 -2.77 -8.32 8.84
C ASP A 75 -3.38 -7.23 7.95
N ASN A 76 -2.61 -6.16 7.72
CA ASN A 76 -3.03 -5.06 6.89
C ASN A 76 -2.23 -5.03 5.58
N GLN A 77 -2.65 -5.88 4.65
CA GLN A 77 -2.20 -5.91 3.26
C GLN A 77 -0.74 -6.35 3.02
N SER A 78 -0.11 -7.09 3.93
CA SER A 78 1.22 -7.65 3.61
C SER A 78 1.14 -8.85 2.67
N ILE A 79 0.12 -9.67 2.83
CA ILE A 79 -0.20 -10.84 2.00
C ILE A 79 1.06 -11.68 1.75
N SER A 80 1.74 -12.05 2.82
CA SER A 80 3.05 -12.71 2.73
C SER A 80 2.99 -14.19 3.16
N TYR A 81 4.03 -14.95 2.81
CA TYR A 81 4.11 -16.37 3.22
C TYR A 81 4.06 -16.55 4.75
N GLY A 82 4.60 -15.60 5.52
CA GLY A 82 4.53 -15.63 6.98
C GLY A 82 3.09 -15.63 7.50
N MET A 83 2.17 -14.95 6.80
CA MET A 83 0.76 -14.89 7.17
C MET A 83 0.07 -16.25 7.00
N LEU A 84 0.43 -17.04 5.99
CA LEU A 84 -0.07 -18.41 5.86
C LEU A 84 0.37 -19.30 7.03
N GLU A 85 1.59 -19.12 7.51
CA GLU A 85 2.08 -19.88 8.67
C GLU A 85 1.40 -19.45 9.98
N ILE A 86 1.08 -18.17 10.12
CA ILE A 86 0.29 -17.65 11.25
C ILE A 86 -1.12 -18.20 11.21
N GLN A 87 -1.79 -18.16 10.06
CA GLN A 87 -3.15 -18.66 9.86
C GLN A 87 -3.33 -20.14 10.24
N LYS A 88 -2.28 -20.95 10.18
CA LYS A 88 -2.33 -22.37 10.58
C LYS A 88 -2.50 -22.56 12.09
N ARG A 89 -2.15 -21.54 12.90
CA ARG A 89 -2.06 -21.65 14.36
C ARG A 89 -3.02 -20.72 15.11
N LEU A 90 -3.33 -19.58 14.52
CA LEU A 90 -4.15 -18.54 15.14
C LEU A 90 -5.31 -18.16 14.23
N PRO A 91 -6.47 -17.75 14.78
CA PRO A 91 -7.49 -17.06 13.99
C PRO A 91 -6.86 -15.87 13.27
N PHE A 92 -7.11 -15.78 11.96
CA PHE A 92 -6.42 -14.84 11.09
C PHE A 92 -7.38 -14.14 10.13
N ILE A 93 -7.23 -12.83 10.00
CA ILE A 93 -7.93 -11.99 9.03
C ILE A 93 -6.88 -11.19 8.24
N GLU A 94 -7.04 -11.18 6.92
CA GLU A 94 -6.28 -10.33 6.02
C GLU A 94 -7.15 -9.16 5.56
N ILE A 95 -6.70 -7.93 5.76
CA ILE A 95 -7.35 -6.75 5.17
C ILE A 95 -6.67 -6.44 3.85
N ILE A 96 -7.42 -6.50 2.75
CA ILE A 96 -6.93 -6.12 1.42
C ILE A 96 -7.73 -4.90 0.94
N HIS A 97 -7.11 -3.73 0.92
CA HIS A 97 -7.77 -2.50 0.51
C HIS A 97 -8.09 -2.49 -0.98
N HIS A 98 -7.12 -2.89 -1.80
CA HIS A 98 -7.25 -3.10 -3.24
C HIS A 98 -6.11 -3.98 -3.75
N PRO A 99 -6.27 -4.64 -4.90
CA PRO A 99 -5.17 -5.38 -5.52
C PRO A 99 -4.10 -4.42 -6.06
N ILE A 100 -2.89 -4.46 -5.50
CA ILE A 100 -1.76 -3.61 -5.94
C ILE A 100 -1.33 -3.92 -7.40
N THR A 101 -1.82 -5.00 -7.98
CA THR A 101 -1.65 -5.30 -9.41
C THR A 101 -2.19 -4.19 -10.31
N PHE A 102 -3.23 -3.47 -9.88
CA PHE A 102 -3.75 -2.30 -10.60
C PHE A 102 -2.72 -1.17 -10.63
N ASP A 103 -2.03 -0.92 -9.51
CA ASP A 103 -1.01 0.14 -9.43
C ASP A 103 0.11 -0.15 -10.43
N LEU A 104 0.59 -1.40 -10.50
CA LEU A 104 1.58 -1.79 -11.50
C LEU A 104 1.08 -1.58 -12.93
N LYS A 105 -0.17 -1.96 -13.24
CA LYS A 105 -0.76 -1.76 -14.58
C LYS A 105 -0.79 -0.27 -14.96
N PHE A 106 -1.22 0.59 -14.04
CA PHE A 106 -1.25 2.04 -14.27
C PHE A 106 0.14 2.63 -14.44
N GLU A 107 1.10 2.23 -13.60
CA GLU A 107 2.49 2.66 -13.71
C GLU A 107 3.11 2.26 -15.07
N LEU A 108 2.87 1.04 -15.53
CA LEU A 108 3.36 0.57 -16.82
C LEU A 108 2.71 1.29 -18.01
N ALA A 109 1.43 1.68 -17.88
CA ALA A 109 0.71 2.43 -18.90
C ALA A 109 1.13 3.91 -18.95
N SER A 110 1.56 4.49 -17.81
CA SER A 110 1.93 5.91 -17.70
C SER A 110 3.19 6.30 -18.46
N SER A 111 4.04 5.35 -18.84
CA SER A 111 5.32 5.65 -19.50
C SER A 111 5.64 4.66 -20.63
N LYS A 112 6.17 5.19 -21.74
CA LYS A 112 6.73 4.39 -22.86
C LYS A 112 8.19 3.98 -22.61
N LYS A 113 8.89 4.53 -21.62
CA LYS A 113 10.31 4.30 -21.37
C LYS A 113 10.55 2.89 -20.82
N ILE A 114 11.31 2.07 -21.55
CA ILE A 114 11.61 0.67 -21.18
C ILE A 114 12.31 0.58 -19.82
N LYS A 115 13.30 1.43 -19.56
CA LYS A 115 14.02 1.47 -18.27
C LYS A 115 13.08 1.70 -17.09
N TYR A 116 12.10 2.60 -17.27
CA TYR A 116 11.06 2.84 -16.25
C TYR A 116 10.22 1.59 -16.01
N LYS A 117 9.75 0.95 -17.08
CA LYS A 117 8.95 -0.28 -16.96
C LYS A 117 9.70 -1.40 -16.24
N ILE A 118 10.98 -1.63 -16.58
CA ILE A 118 11.83 -2.62 -15.89
C ILE A 118 11.94 -2.27 -14.41
N SER A 119 12.22 -1.01 -14.06
CA SER A 119 12.29 -0.56 -12.66
C SER A 119 10.97 -0.83 -11.92
N ARG A 120 9.80 -0.59 -12.55
CA ARG A 120 8.50 -0.88 -11.93
C ARG A 120 8.29 -2.38 -11.75
N TYR A 121 8.60 -3.22 -12.73
CA TYR A 121 8.53 -4.68 -12.58
C TYR A 121 9.39 -5.20 -11.44
N LEU A 122 10.58 -4.67 -11.26
CA LEU A 122 11.47 -5.04 -10.16
C LEU A 122 10.87 -4.60 -8.82
N TRP A 123 10.42 -3.35 -8.72
CA TRP A 123 9.78 -2.83 -7.51
C TRP A 123 8.58 -3.66 -7.10
N TYR A 124 7.66 -3.93 -8.03
CA TYR A 124 6.45 -4.70 -7.79
C TYR A 124 6.65 -6.23 -7.82
N SER A 125 7.89 -6.72 -7.76
CA SER A 125 8.19 -8.17 -7.80
C SER A 125 7.52 -8.97 -6.67
N PHE A 126 7.21 -8.34 -5.54
CA PHE A 126 6.46 -8.92 -4.44
C PHE A 126 5.04 -9.36 -4.82
N LEU A 127 4.45 -8.80 -5.86
CA LEU A 127 3.13 -9.21 -6.35
C LEU A 127 3.07 -10.70 -6.72
N LYS A 128 4.17 -11.28 -7.18
CA LYS A 128 4.26 -12.73 -7.43
C LYS A 128 3.99 -13.54 -6.17
N MET A 129 4.42 -13.05 -5.02
CA MET A 129 4.12 -13.65 -3.72
C MET A 129 2.65 -13.43 -3.36
N GLN A 130 2.15 -12.20 -3.45
CA GLN A 130 0.76 -11.88 -3.08
C GLN A 130 -0.25 -12.69 -3.90
N ILE A 131 -0.05 -12.83 -5.23
CA ILE A 131 -0.90 -13.65 -6.10
C ILE A 131 -0.91 -15.13 -5.69
N ARG A 132 0.20 -15.65 -5.16
CA ARG A 132 0.28 -17.03 -4.68
C ARG A 132 -0.32 -17.21 -3.29
N VAL A 133 -0.19 -16.22 -2.43
CA VAL A 133 -0.60 -16.28 -1.02
C VAL A 133 -2.09 -15.99 -0.86
N ALA A 134 -2.60 -14.94 -1.49
CA ALA A 134 -3.97 -14.47 -1.30
C ALA A 134 -5.05 -15.55 -1.48
N PRO A 135 -5.00 -16.44 -2.50
CA PRO A 135 -6.01 -17.49 -2.67
C PRO A 135 -6.07 -18.50 -1.53
N GLN A 136 -5.02 -18.59 -0.71
CA GLN A 136 -4.89 -19.53 0.41
C GLN A 136 -5.38 -18.92 1.74
N ILE A 137 -5.68 -17.63 1.76
CA ILE A 137 -6.19 -16.94 2.94
C ILE A 137 -7.69 -17.24 3.08
N LYS A 138 -8.10 -17.64 4.30
CA LYS A 138 -9.47 -18.08 4.58
C LYS A 138 -10.43 -16.94 4.81
N ASN A 139 -9.98 -15.86 5.47
CA ASN A 139 -10.81 -14.71 5.82
C ASN A 139 -10.17 -13.44 5.32
N ILE A 140 -10.79 -12.80 4.35
CA ILE A 140 -10.34 -11.54 3.76
C ILE A 140 -11.42 -10.49 3.99
N ILE A 141 -11.03 -9.32 4.47
CA ILE A 141 -11.87 -8.13 4.56
C ILE A 141 -11.39 -7.11 3.51
N THR A 142 -12.34 -6.47 2.86
CA THR A 142 -12.07 -5.40 1.88
C THR A 142 -13.09 -4.26 2.01
N PRO A 143 -12.70 -2.99 1.73
CA PRO A 143 -13.56 -1.85 2.01
C PRO A 143 -14.66 -1.61 0.98
N SER A 144 -14.68 -2.30 -0.15
CA SER A 144 -15.71 -2.05 -1.17
C SER A 144 -15.98 -3.26 -2.06
N GLN A 145 -17.17 -3.27 -2.69
CA GLN A 145 -17.52 -4.28 -3.69
C GLN A 145 -16.58 -4.22 -4.92
N SER A 146 -16.13 -3.03 -5.30
CA SER A 146 -15.16 -2.86 -6.39
C SER A 146 -13.82 -3.54 -6.05
N SER A 147 -13.31 -3.31 -4.85
CA SER A 147 -12.10 -3.99 -4.37
C SER A 147 -12.28 -5.51 -4.31
N LYS A 148 -13.44 -5.99 -3.81
CA LYS A 148 -13.76 -7.44 -3.80
C LYS A 148 -13.69 -8.05 -5.20
N ASN A 149 -14.32 -7.42 -6.18
CA ASN A 149 -14.30 -7.88 -7.56
C ASN A 149 -12.87 -7.90 -8.13
N GLY A 150 -12.09 -6.87 -7.80
CA GLY A 150 -10.67 -6.79 -8.16
C GLY A 150 -9.84 -7.90 -7.54
N ILE A 151 -10.01 -8.19 -6.24
CA ILE A 151 -9.30 -9.25 -5.52
C ILE A 151 -9.60 -10.63 -6.14
N ILE A 152 -10.86 -10.91 -6.45
CA ILE A 152 -11.26 -12.16 -7.12
C ILE A 152 -10.54 -12.29 -8.46
N LYS A 153 -10.57 -11.23 -9.28
CA LYS A 153 -10.02 -11.23 -10.63
C LYS A 153 -8.49 -11.26 -10.67
N GLU A 154 -7.85 -10.43 -9.86
CA GLU A 154 -6.40 -10.19 -9.95
C GLU A 154 -5.58 -11.14 -9.08
N LEU A 155 -6.15 -11.58 -7.95
CA LEU A 155 -5.47 -12.45 -6.99
C LEU A 155 -6.05 -13.87 -6.96
N ASN A 156 -7.03 -14.19 -7.82
CA ASN A 156 -7.69 -15.51 -7.91
C ASN A 156 -8.30 -16.00 -6.57
N CYS A 157 -8.76 -15.08 -5.73
CA CYS A 157 -9.37 -15.42 -4.46
C CYS A 157 -10.81 -15.94 -4.65
N LYS A 158 -11.24 -16.86 -3.77
CA LYS A 158 -12.62 -17.33 -3.76
C LYS A 158 -13.56 -16.26 -3.21
N ASN A 159 -14.70 -16.06 -3.86
CA ASN A 159 -15.71 -15.09 -3.42
C ASN A 159 -16.18 -15.33 -1.97
N SER A 160 -16.31 -16.60 -1.56
CA SER A 160 -16.74 -17.02 -0.21
C SER A 160 -15.78 -16.59 0.91
N ASN A 161 -14.52 -16.33 0.58
CA ASN A 161 -13.50 -15.95 1.56
C ASN A 161 -13.44 -14.43 1.79
N ILE A 162 -14.21 -13.63 1.03
CA ILE A 162 -14.09 -12.17 1.03
C ILE A 162 -15.38 -11.52 1.54
N THR A 163 -15.25 -10.81 2.65
CA THR A 163 -16.31 -9.99 3.24
C THR A 163 -16.06 -8.52 2.95
N VAL A 164 -17.10 -7.81 2.51
CA VAL A 164 -17.02 -6.35 2.33
C VAL A 164 -17.44 -5.67 3.63
N ILE A 165 -16.54 -4.88 4.20
CA ILE A 165 -16.78 -4.00 5.34
C ILE A 165 -16.27 -2.62 4.97
N ASN A 166 -17.19 -1.67 4.78
CA ASN A 166 -16.83 -0.32 4.38
C ASN A 166 -16.01 0.39 5.45
N ASN A 167 -15.11 1.29 5.02
CA ASN A 167 -14.36 2.13 5.95
C ASN A 167 -15.31 2.99 6.78
N GLY A 168 -15.05 3.09 8.08
CA GLY A 168 -15.74 4.00 8.97
C GLY A 168 -15.27 5.45 8.79
N LEU A 169 -16.16 6.38 9.10
CA LEU A 169 -15.88 7.80 9.17
C LEU A 169 -16.49 8.36 10.46
N ASP A 170 -15.73 9.15 11.19
CA ASP A 170 -16.27 9.90 12.32
C ASP A 170 -17.16 11.04 11.80
N THR A 171 -18.47 10.85 11.91
CA THR A 171 -19.45 11.83 11.41
C THR A 171 -19.63 13.05 12.33
N GLN A 172 -19.05 13.04 13.53
CA GLN A 172 -19.01 14.21 14.41
C GLN A 172 -17.88 15.15 14.01
N GLU A 173 -16.72 14.58 13.64
CA GLU A 173 -15.58 15.35 13.15
C GLU A 173 -15.78 15.77 11.68
N PHE A 174 -16.24 14.87 10.83
CA PHE A 174 -16.47 15.10 9.39
C PHE A 174 -17.95 15.40 9.11
N CYS A 175 -18.40 16.55 9.58
CA CYS A 175 -19.78 17.02 9.37
C CYS A 175 -19.81 18.31 8.53
N PRO A 176 -20.97 18.63 7.90
CA PRO A 176 -21.13 19.91 7.24
C PRO A 176 -20.93 21.08 8.22
N VAL A 177 -20.06 22.03 7.85
CA VAL A 177 -19.86 23.24 8.66
C VAL A 177 -21.07 24.15 8.46
N PRO A 178 -21.84 24.47 9.53
CA PRO A 178 -22.98 25.37 9.44
C PRO A 178 -22.54 26.75 8.90
N ASN A 179 -23.38 27.36 8.07
CA ASN A 179 -23.17 28.69 7.49
C ASN A 179 -21.86 28.84 6.66
N SER A 180 -21.26 27.75 6.21
CA SER A 180 -20.13 27.79 5.32
C SER A 180 -20.53 28.28 3.92
N ALA A 181 -20.06 29.48 3.55
CA ALA A 181 -20.26 30.00 2.20
C ALA A 181 -19.42 29.17 1.19
N ARG A 182 -20.08 28.46 0.30
CA ARG A 182 -19.43 27.71 -0.77
C ARG A 182 -19.12 28.67 -1.93
N ASN A 183 -17.87 28.72 -2.36
CA ASN A 183 -17.51 29.41 -3.59
C ASN A 183 -17.85 28.50 -4.79
N LYS A 184 -18.80 28.94 -5.65
CA LYS A 184 -19.29 28.16 -6.79
C LYS A 184 -18.23 27.89 -7.86
N ASN A 185 -17.20 28.75 -7.93
CA ASN A 185 -16.16 28.70 -8.95
C ASN A 185 -14.88 28.00 -8.42
N ARG A 186 -14.88 27.48 -7.19
CA ARG A 186 -13.72 26.85 -6.57
C ARG A 186 -13.88 25.33 -6.49
N LEU A 187 -12.98 24.65 -7.18
CA LEU A 187 -12.79 23.21 -7.08
C LEU A 187 -11.60 22.93 -6.16
N ILE A 188 -11.64 21.81 -5.45
CA ILE A 188 -10.54 21.37 -4.58
C ILE A 188 -10.26 19.89 -4.82
N THR A 189 -9.01 19.52 -4.88
CA THR A 189 -8.57 18.12 -4.94
C THR A 189 -7.37 17.89 -4.05
N THR A 190 -7.29 16.70 -3.46
CA THR A 190 -6.09 16.22 -2.78
C THR A 190 -5.35 15.29 -3.73
N ALA A 191 -4.16 15.67 -4.14
CA ALA A 191 -3.33 14.84 -4.98
C ALA A 191 -1.88 14.98 -4.56
N SER A 192 -1.22 13.85 -4.28
CA SER A 192 0.24 13.86 -4.32
C SER A 192 0.64 14.02 -5.79
N ALA A 193 1.45 15.05 -6.08
CA ALA A 193 1.95 15.29 -7.42
C ALA A 193 2.54 13.99 -8.00
N ASP A 194 2.34 13.77 -9.29
CA ASP A 194 2.93 12.69 -10.08
C ASP A 194 2.51 11.24 -9.77
N VAL A 195 1.41 11.02 -9.07
CA VAL A 195 0.83 9.68 -8.98
C VAL A 195 -0.29 9.55 -10.03
N PRO A 196 -0.06 8.87 -11.17
CA PRO A 196 -1.03 8.78 -12.26
C PRO A 196 -2.40 8.26 -11.80
N LEU A 197 -2.39 7.35 -10.82
CA LEU A 197 -3.59 6.76 -10.22
C LEU A 197 -4.52 7.80 -9.57
N LYS A 198 -3.99 8.94 -9.10
CA LYS A 198 -4.80 10.00 -8.46
C LYS A 198 -5.52 10.90 -9.45
N GLY A 199 -5.23 10.80 -10.74
CA GLY A 199 -5.97 11.46 -11.80
C GLY A 199 -5.86 12.98 -11.86
N LEU A 200 -4.82 13.59 -11.29
CA LEU A 200 -4.63 15.05 -11.30
C LEU A 200 -4.59 15.60 -12.73
N ASP A 201 -3.95 14.91 -13.67
CA ASP A 201 -3.89 15.31 -15.07
C ASP A 201 -5.30 15.44 -15.70
N TYR A 202 -6.18 14.50 -15.40
CA TYR A 202 -7.59 14.57 -15.85
C TYR A 202 -8.33 15.75 -15.23
N SER A 203 -8.12 16.02 -13.94
CA SER A 203 -8.72 17.16 -13.25
C SER A 203 -8.26 18.49 -13.87
N LEU A 204 -6.96 18.61 -14.17
CA LEU A 204 -6.40 19.81 -14.83
C LEU A 204 -6.96 20.01 -16.24
N LYS A 205 -7.08 18.96 -17.03
CA LYS A 205 -7.69 19.00 -18.37
C LYS A 205 -9.18 19.40 -18.30
N ALA A 206 -9.92 18.86 -17.36
CA ALA A 206 -11.33 19.20 -17.16
C ALA A 206 -11.50 20.68 -16.78
N VAL A 207 -10.67 21.19 -15.86
CA VAL A 207 -10.69 22.60 -15.46
C VAL A 207 -10.30 23.51 -16.62
N LYS A 208 -9.35 23.11 -17.47
CA LYS A 208 -9.01 23.88 -18.68
C LYS A 208 -10.24 24.05 -19.60
N LEU A 209 -11.01 22.98 -19.85
CA LEU A 209 -12.23 23.07 -20.65
C LEU A 209 -13.30 23.94 -20.00
N LEU A 210 -13.52 23.77 -18.69
CA LEU A 210 -14.49 24.58 -17.95
C LEU A 210 -14.15 26.07 -17.95
N LYS A 211 -12.88 26.45 -18.02
CA LYS A 211 -12.46 27.86 -18.10
C LYS A 211 -12.81 28.53 -19.42
N GLU A 212 -13.06 27.78 -20.47
CA GLU A 212 -13.55 28.32 -21.75
C GLU A 212 -14.97 28.88 -21.60
N GLU A 213 -15.81 28.27 -20.76
CA GLU A 213 -17.18 28.68 -20.47
C GLU A 213 -17.26 29.63 -19.26
N ASN A 214 -16.43 29.42 -18.24
CA ASN A 214 -16.39 30.20 -17.01
C ASN A 214 -14.94 30.48 -16.56
N PRO A 215 -14.36 31.63 -16.95
CA PRO A 215 -12.97 32.00 -16.62
C PRO A 215 -12.66 32.07 -15.12
N GLU A 216 -13.68 32.31 -14.28
CA GLU A 216 -13.56 32.42 -12.83
C GLU A 216 -13.30 31.07 -12.13
N ILE A 217 -13.49 29.95 -12.82
CA ILE A 217 -13.24 28.62 -12.24
C ILE A 217 -11.75 28.46 -11.95
N HIS A 218 -11.45 28.02 -10.73
CA HIS A 218 -10.10 27.70 -10.30
C HIS A 218 -10.06 26.40 -9.49
N LEU A 219 -8.92 25.68 -9.59
CA LEU A 219 -8.64 24.44 -8.88
C LEU A 219 -7.58 24.67 -7.82
N ILE A 220 -7.91 24.34 -6.58
CA ILE A 220 -6.95 24.23 -5.49
C ILE A 220 -6.49 22.78 -5.41
N VAL A 221 -5.18 22.58 -5.50
CA VAL A 221 -4.54 21.28 -5.32
C VAL A 221 -3.84 21.26 -3.99
N ILE A 222 -4.24 20.34 -3.09
CA ILE A 222 -3.59 20.12 -1.80
C ILE A 222 -2.67 18.91 -1.93
N GLY A 223 -1.39 19.11 -1.71
CA GLY A 223 -0.35 18.05 -1.76
C GLY A 223 1.04 18.64 -1.93
N ASP A 224 2.06 17.78 -1.80
CA ASP A 224 3.45 18.17 -1.94
C ASP A 224 3.90 18.17 -3.41
N TYR A 225 4.80 19.10 -3.72
CA TYR A 225 5.50 19.10 -5.01
C TYR A 225 6.60 18.03 -5.01
N LYS A 226 6.69 17.22 -6.05
CA LYS A 226 7.95 16.56 -6.35
C LYS A 226 8.94 17.62 -6.81
N LYS A 227 10.04 17.75 -6.09
CA LYS A 227 11.22 18.44 -6.60
C LYS A 227 11.72 17.65 -7.80
N GLY A 228 11.66 18.24 -8.99
CA GLY A 228 12.17 17.67 -10.24
C GLY A 228 13.67 17.44 -10.19
#